data_8f325eaf083426b654642d0de89152ae
#
_entry.id   8f325eaf083426b654642d0de89152ae
#
_cell.length_a   1.000
_cell.length_b   1.000
_cell.length_c   1.000
_cell.angle_alpha   90.00
_cell.angle_beta   90.00
_cell.angle_gamma   90.00
#
_symmetry.space_group_name_H-M   'P 1'
#
loop_
_entity.id
_entity.type
_entity.pdbx_description
1 polymer ?
#
loop_
_entity_poly.entity_id
_entity_poly.type
_entity_poly.pdbx_seq_one_letter_code
_entity_poly.pdbx_strand_id
1 'polypeptide(L)'
;MVVIRLSRSGAKKNPYYFITVADSRNARDGAFIERLGFYNPSAQGQEETLRIDIEKVDEWVSKGAQISDRVKRLIKDSKLSPEELDARKVAKKDKADAKKAAALAAKQEEIKKQAEEAEEEAPAEEAAPEEAPAEEEACLLYTSDAADDVEC
;
A
#
# COMPACT_ATOMS: atom_id res chain seq x y z
N MET A 1 -18.78 25.74 0.46
CA MET A 1 -19.51 24.47 0.46
C MET A 1 -18.88 23.56 1.52
N VAL A 2 -19.68 23.05 2.44
CA VAL A 2 -19.19 22.24 3.57
C VAL A 2 -19.11 20.77 3.17
N VAL A 3 -18.00 20.12 3.50
CA VAL A 3 -17.73 18.72 3.16
C VAL A 3 -17.23 17.97 4.40
N ILE A 4 -17.77 16.78 4.62
CA ILE A 4 -17.29 15.83 5.64
C ILE A 4 -16.25 14.93 4.99
N ARG A 5 -15.01 15.04 5.43
CA ARG A 5 -13.87 14.35 4.81
C ARG A 5 -12.86 13.86 5.83
N LEU A 6 -11.92 13.04 5.35
CA LEU A 6 -10.79 12.59 6.16
C LEU A 6 -9.64 13.59 6.07
N SER A 7 -9.15 14.05 7.21
CA SER A 7 -7.89 14.77 7.37
C SER A 7 -6.82 13.79 7.85
N ARG A 8 -5.64 13.82 7.25
CA ARG A 8 -4.54 12.92 7.61
C ARG A 8 -3.71 13.53 8.72
N SER A 9 -3.39 12.71 9.71
CA SER A 9 -2.47 12.99 10.79
C SER A 9 -1.53 11.81 11.01
N GLY A 10 -0.63 11.91 11.98
CA GLY A 10 0.31 10.85 12.30
C GLY A 10 1.56 10.83 11.43
N ALA A 11 2.43 9.84 11.67
CA ALA A 11 3.71 9.70 11.00
C ALA A 11 3.57 9.18 9.55
N LYS A 12 4.65 9.29 8.77
CA LYS A 12 4.69 8.84 7.36
C LYS A 12 4.35 7.35 7.20
N LYS A 13 4.82 6.51 8.11
CA LYS A 13 4.60 5.04 8.07
C LYS A 13 3.42 4.57 8.92
N ASN A 14 2.90 5.41 9.85
CA ASN A 14 1.73 5.12 10.68
C ASN A 14 0.68 6.23 10.54
N PRO A 15 -0.12 6.21 9.46
CA PRO A 15 -1.12 7.23 9.21
C PRO A 15 -2.32 7.06 10.14
N TYR A 16 -2.81 8.18 10.63
CA TYR A 16 -4.01 8.32 11.41
C TYR A 16 -4.93 9.35 10.76
N TYR A 17 -6.21 9.13 10.77
CA TYR A 17 -7.16 10.00 10.09
C TYR A 17 -8.22 10.53 11.05
N PHE A 18 -8.49 11.83 10.94
CA PHE A 18 -9.63 12.43 11.59
C PHE A 18 -10.77 12.62 10.60
N ILE A 19 -11.99 12.36 11.04
CA ILE A 19 -13.20 12.68 10.29
C ILE A 19 -13.59 14.09 10.69
N THR A 20 -13.51 15.03 9.73
CA THR A 20 -13.68 16.45 9.97
C THR A 20 -14.70 17.05 9.02
N VAL A 21 -15.39 18.05 9.51
CA VAL A 21 -16.24 18.95 8.74
C VAL A 21 -15.39 20.17 8.36
N ALA A 22 -15.26 20.43 7.08
CA ALA A 22 -14.43 21.55 6.59
C ALA A 22 -15.04 22.18 5.35
N ASP A 23 -14.63 23.40 5.03
CA ASP A 23 -14.94 24.00 3.73
C ASP A 23 -14.17 23.26 2.63
N SER A 24 -14.82 23.01 1.49
CA SER A 24 -14.23 22.35 0.34
C SER A 24 -13.02 23.09 -0.24
N ARG A 25 -12.91 24.39 -0.02
CA ARG A 25 -11.81 25.25 -0.49
C ARG A 25 -10.54 25.08 0.34
N ASN A 26 -10.69 24.65 1.60
CA ASN A 26 -9.55 24.48 2.49
C ASN A 26 -8.72 23.26 2.10
N ALA A 27 -7.41 23.32 2.37
CA ALA A 27 -6.52 22.19 2.23
C ALA A 27 -7.03 20.99 3.06
N ARG A 28 -6.71 19.74 2.64
CA ARG A 28 -7.19 18.52 3.29
C ARG A 28 -6.91 18.49 4.80
N ASP A 29 -5.72 18.88 5.19
CA ASP A 29 -5.22 18.82 6.57
C ASP A 29 -5.22 20.23 7.22
N GLY A 30 -5.85 21.20 6.58
CA GLY A 30 -5.95 22.59 7.04
C GLY A 30 -7.06 22.81 8.07
N ALA A 31 -7.53 24.07 8.13
CA ALA A 31 -8.59 24.47 9.05
C ALA A 31 -9.88 23.68 8.83
N PHE A 32 -10.48 23.23 9.91
CA PHE A 32 -11.75 22.52 9.93
C PHE A 32 -12.71 23.18 10.92
N ILE A 33 -14.00 22.94 10.75
CA ILE A 33 -15.06 23.52 11.59
C ILE A 33 -15.25 22.66 12.83
N GLU A 34 -15.41 21.33 12.64
CA GLU A 34 -15.65 20.38 13.72
C GLU A 34 -15.01 19.04 13.41
N ARG A 35 -14.65 18.30 14.47
CA ARG A 35 -14.17 16.92 14.39
C ARG A 35 -15.29 15.98 14.84
N LEU A 36 -15.66 15.03 13.97
CA LEU A 36 -16.74 14.07 14.19
C LEU A 36 -16.24 12.69 14.62
N GLY A 37 -14.94 12.46 14.52
CA GLY A 37 -14.38 11.18 14.92
C GLY A 37 -12.98 10.94 14.37
N PHE A 38 -12.55 9.68 14.46
CA PHE A 38 -11.26 9.26 13.96
C PHE A 38 -11.32 7.89 13.30
N TYR A 39 -10.32 7.60 12.49
CA TYR A 39 -10.11 6.32 11.84
C TYR A 39 -8.62 5.94 11.87
N ASN A 40 -8.31 4.80 12.48
CA ASN A 40 -6.97 4.24 12.52
C ASN A 40 -6.92 2.96 11.65
N PRO A 41 -6.32 3.02 10.45
CA PRO A 41 -6.22 1.84 9.59
C PRO A 41 -5.17 0.82 10.07
N SER A 42 -4.24 1.24 10.92
CA SER A 42 -3.13 0.44 11.44
C SER A 42 -3.36 -0.04 12.87
N ALA A 43 -4.60 0.07 13.37
CA ALA A 43 -4.94 -0.38 14.71
C ALA A 43 -4.58 -1.85 14.92
N GLN A 44 -3.89 -2.15 16.01
CA GLN A 44 -3.48 -3.50 16.39
C GLN A 44 -4.03 -3.87 17.77
N GLY A 45 -4.42 -5.12 17.91
CA GLY A 45 -4.91 -5.65 19.18
C GLY A 45 -6.20 -4.98 19.64
N GLN A 46 -6.17 -4.34 20.80
CA GLN A 46 -7.32 -3.71 21.45
C GLN A 46 -7.53 -2.24 21.05
N GLU A 47 -6.77 -1.71 20.11
CA GLU A 47 -6.94 -0.32 19.68
C GLU A 47 -8.24 -0.14 18.88
N GLU A 48 -8.93 0.98 19.14
CA GLU A 48 -10.12 1.35 18.39
C GLU A 48 -9.74 1.69 16.93
N THR A 49 -10.28 0.94 15.99
CA THR A 49 -10.07 1.18 14.56
C THR A 49 -10.88 2.38 14.05
N LEU A 50 -12.10 2.56 14.58
CA LEU A 50 -13.04 3.54 14.07
C LEU A 50 -13.96 4.04 15.18
N ARG A 51 -14.03 5.37 15.33
CA ARG A 51 -15.00 6.04 16.20
C ARG A 51 -15.63 7.19 15.45
N ILE A 52 -16.94 7.19 15.32
CA ILE A 52 -17.71 8.21 14.61
C ILE A 52 -18.94 8.58 15.43
N ASP A 53 -19.16 9.87 15.60
CA ASP A 53 -20.40 10.42 16.16
C ASP A 53 -21.45 10.55 15.05
N ILE A 54 -22.30 9.54 14.92
CA ILE A 54 -23.31 9.47 13.84
C ILE A 54 -24.33 10.60 13.95
N GLU A 55 -24.75 10.95 15.17
CA GLU A 55 -25.72 12.03 15.40
C GLU A 55 -25.24 13.36 14.83
N LYS A 56 -23.99 13.72 15.09
CA LYS A 56 -23.40 14.94 14.52
C LYS A 56 -23.23 14.89 13.02
N VAL A 57 -22.93 13.72 12.48
CA VAL A 57 -22.87 13.54 11.00
C VAL A 57 -24.23 13.85 10.39
N ASP A 58 -25.30 13.30 10.96
CA ASP A 58 -26.66 13.50 10.45
C ASP A 58 -27.11 14.97 10.60
N GLU A 59 -26.73 15.65 11.67
CA GLU A 59 -26.98 17.10 11.83
C GLU A 59 -26.31 17.92 10.73
N TRP A 60 -25.04 17.63 10.41
CA TRP A 60 -24.32 18.34 9.35
C TRP A 60 -24.87 18.03 7.96
N VAL A 61 -25.32 16.81 7.73
CA VAL A 61 -26.03 16.44 6.49
C VAL A 61 -27.34 17.22 6.34
N SER A 62 -28.09 17.36 7.43
CA SER A 62 -29.32 18.16 7.46
C SER A 62 -29.05 19.65 7.17
N LYS A 63 -27.89 20.16 7.58
CA LYS A 63 -27.40 21.51 7.26
C LYS A 63 -26.86 21.63 5.81
N GLY A 64 -26.88 20.55 5.03
CA GLY A 64 -26.44 20.52 3.64
C GLY A 64 -24.97 20.19 3.42
N ALA A 65 -24.27 19.61 4.38
CA ALA A 65 -22.90 19.16 4.19
C ALA A 65 -22.83 17.91 3.28
N GLN A 66 -21.87 17.89 2.39
CA GLN A 66 -21.63 16.73 1.53
C GLN A 66 -20.69 15.74 2.20
N ILE A 67 -21.03 14.46 2.15
CA ILE A 67 -20.19 13.38 2.70
C ILE A 67 -19.31 12.83 1.58
N SER A 68 -18.00 12.74 1.80
CA SER A 68 -17.08 12.07 0.88
C SER A 68 -17.34 10.56 0.83
N ASP A 69 -17.08 9.91 -0.31
CA ASP A 69 -17.35 8.48 -0.49
C ASP A 69 -16.59 7.59 0.48
N ARG A 70 -15.41 8.00 0.90
CA ARG A 70 -14.65 7.26 1.90
C ARG A 70 -15.33 7.28 3.26
N VAL A 71 -15.83 8.43 3.69
CA VAL A 71 -16.57 8.57 4.97
C VAL A 71 -17.90 7.81 4.91
N LYS A 72 -18.61 7.81 3.78
CA LYS A 72 -19.81 6.97 3.61
C LYS A 72 -19.54 5.49 3.85
N ARG A 73 -18.40 4.99 3.39
CA ARG A 73 -17.99 3.60 3.64
C ARG A 73 -17.69 3.34 5.11
N LEU A 74 -16.99 4.28 5.78
CA LEU A 74 -16.68 4.16 7.20
C LEU A 74 -17.93 4.19 8.07
N ILE A 75 -18.93 5.01 7.73
CA ILE A 75 -20.24 5.02 8.41
C ILE A 75 -20.97 3.67 8.24
N LYS A 76 -20.89 3.06 7.07
CA LYS A 76 -21.42 1.71 6.88
C LYS A 76 -20.66 0.67 7.69
N ASP A 77 -19.34 0.77 7.70
CA ASP A 77 -18.49 -0.15 8.46
C ASP A 77 -18.71 0.00 9.98
N SER A 78 -18.99 1.22 10.50
CA SER A 78 -19.31 1.43 11.92
C SER A 78 -20.64 0.84 12.37
N LYS A 79 -21.58 0.63 11.44
CA LYS A 79 -22.88 -0.01 11.69
C LYS A 79 -22.84 -1.54 11.65
N LEU A 80 -21.75 -2.12 11.11
CA LEU A 80 -21.53 -3.57 11.06
C LEU A 80 -20.93 -4.07 12.36
N SER A 81 -21.23 -5.31 12.72
CA SER A 81 -20.60 -5.95 13.89
C SER A 81 -19.10 -6.16 13.65
N PRO A 82 -18.28 -6.19 14.71
CA PRO A 82 -16.84 -6.41 14.56
C PRO A 82 -16.52 -7.75 13.86
N GLU A 83 -17.31 -8.78 14.07
CA GLU A 83 -17.15 -10.09 13.42
C GLU A 83 -17.37 -10.02 11.89
N GLU A 84 -18.39 -9.28 11.44
CA GLU A 84 -18.65 -9.07 10.02
C GLU A 84 -17.57 -8.23 9.34
N LEU A 85 -17.00 -7.25 10.07
CA LEU A 85 -15.87 -6.45 9.59
C LEU A 85 -14.63 -7.31 9.37
N ASP A 86 -14.35 -8.23 10.28
CA ASP A 86 -13.18 -9.12 10.18
C ASP A 86 -13.38 -10.17 9.09
N ALA A 87 -14.56 -10.77 8.98
CA ALA A 87 -14.91 -11.66 7.88
C ALA A 87 -14.75 -10.96 6.51
N ARG A 88 -15.14 -9.69 6.42
CA ARG A 88 -14.98 -8.89 5.20
C ARG A 88 -13.53 -8.53 4.88
N LYS A 89 -12.69 -8.32 5.91
CA LYS A 89 -11.24 -8.10 5.73
C LYS A 89 -10.56 -9.35 5.21
N VAL A 90 -10.88 -10.52 5.78
CA VAL A 90 -10.36 -11.83 5.34
C VAL A 90 -10.77 -12.08 3.89
N ALA A 91 -12.05 -11.99 3.55
CA ALA A 91 -12.53 -12.19 2.18
C ALA A 91 -11.90 -11.25 1.14
N LYS A 92 -11.54 -10.01 1.54
CA LYS A 92 -10.81 -9.09 0.67
C LYS A 92 -9.36 -9.50 0.49
N LYS A 93 -8.73 -10.01 1.54
CA LYS A 93 -7.35 -10.49 1.51
C LYS A 93 -7.24 -11.70 0.61
N ASP A 94 -8.13 -12.66 0.76
CA ASP A 94 -8.19 -13.89 -0.07
C ASP A 94 -8.37 -13.55 -1.56
N LYS A 95 -9.27 -12.60 -1.88
CA LYS A 95 -9.43 -12.12 -3.26
C LYS A 95 -8.20 -11.40 -3.81
N ALA A 96 -7.49 -10.66 -2.97
CA ALA A 96 -6.26 -9.97 -3.37
C ALA A 96 -5.11 -10.95 -3.61
N ASP A 97 -5.02 -11.97 -2.77
CA ASP A 97 -4.00 -13.02 -2.86
C ASP A 97 -4.28 -13.94 -4.05
N ALA A 98 -5.53 -14.30 -4.30
CA ALA A 98 -5.95 -15.02 -5.50
C ALA A 98 -5.64 -14.24 -6.79
N LYS A 99 -5.86 -12.92 -6.80
CA LYS A 99 -5.52 -12.07 -7.94
C LYS A 99 -4.01 -11.97 -8.17
N LYS A 100 -3.22 -11.92 -7.09
CA LYS A 100 -1.75 -11.93 -7.18
C LYS A 100 -1.23 -13.27 -7.70
N ALA A 101 -1.78 -14.37 -7.23
CA ALA A 101 -1.42 -15.71 -7.68
C ALA A 101 -1.73 -15.90 -9.17
N ALA A 102 -2.90 -15.45 -9.64
CA ALA A 102 -3.28 -15.50 -11.04
C ALA A 102 -2.35 -14.62 -11.91
N ALA A 103 -1.97 -13.42 -11.43
CA ALA A 103 -1.05 -12.55 -12.14
C ALA A 103 0.38 -13.10 -12.22
N LEU A 104 0.82 -13.82 -11.18
CA LEU A 104 2.13 -14.50 -11.18
C LEU A 104 2.13 -15.72 -12.11
N ALA A 105 1.05 -16.49 -12.14
CA ALA A 105 0.90 -17.61 -13.06
C ALA A 105 0.91 -17.14 -14.53
N ALA A 106 0.17 -16.08 -14.85
CA ALA A 106 0.16 -15.50 -16.18
C ALA A 106 1.55 -15.01 -16.63
N LYS A 107 2.31 -14.38 -15.73
CA LYS A 107 3.70 -13.96 -16.02
C LYS A 107 4.63 -15.16 -16.24
N GLN A 108 4.45 -16.24 -15.50
CA GLN A 108 5.26 -17.45 -15.67
C GLN A 108 4.97 -18.15 -17.01
N GLU A 109 3.72 -18.15 -17.46
CA GLU A 109 3.35 -18.68 -18.76
C GLU A 109 3.91 -17.82 -19.91
N GLU A 110 3.92 -16.50 -19.73
CA GLU A 110 4.48 -15.57 -20.71
C GLU A 110 6.00 -15.72 -20.84
N ILE A 111 6.71 -15.90 -19.71
CA ILE A 111 8.15 -16.17 -19.67
C ILE A 111 8.46 -17.54 -20.31
N LYS A 112 7.65 -18.56 -20.07
CA LYS A 112 7.83 -19.88 -20.68
C LYS A 112 7.64 -19.82 -22.21
N LYS A 113 6.63 -19.11 -22.69
CA LYS A 113 6.41 -18.92 -24.13
C LYS A 113 7.56 -18.17 -24.80
N GLN A 114 8.08 -17.12 -24.13
CA GLN A 114 9.24 -16.38 -24.66
C GLN A 114 10.52 -17.22 -24.66
N ALA A 115 10.69 -18.12 -23.69
CA ALA A 115 11.83 -19.04 -23.65
C ALA A 115 11.73 -20.13 -24.73
N GLU A 116 10.53 -20.64 -25.02
CA GLU A 116 10.26 -21.65 -26.05
C GLU A 116 10.42 -21.04 -27.48
N GLU A 117 9.99 -19.79 -27.63
CA GLU A 117 10.15 -19.04 -28.89
C GLU A 117 11.64 -18.67 -29.18
N ALA A 118 12.42 -18.42 -28.11
CA ALA A 118 13.85 -18.16 -28.24
C ALA A 118 14.70 -19.42 -28.52
N GLU A 119 14.18 -20.61 -28.19
CA GLU A 119 14.85 -21.89 -28.45
C GLU A 119 14.55 -22.40 -29.86
N GLU A 120 13.45 -21.96 -30.48
CA GLU A 120 13.07 -22.30 -31.84
C GLU A 120 13.76 -21.40 -32.92
N GLU A 121 14.31 -20.24 -32.51
CA GLU A 121 14.96 -19.27 -33.39
C GLU A 121 16.50 -19.38 -33.43
N ALA A 122 17.10 -20.45 -32.86
CA ALA A 122 18.52 -20.74 -33.01
C ALA A 122 18.78 -21.73 -34.12
N PRO A 123 19.05 -21.29 -35.36
CA PRO A 123 19.58 -22.20 -36.39
C PRO A 123 21.03 -22.50 -36.08
N ALA A 124 21.33 -23.76 -36.16
CA ALA A 124 22.63 -24.35 -36.15
C ALA A 124 23.66 -23.54 -37.01
N GLU A 125 24.73 -23.12 -36.38
CA GLU A 125 25.97 -22.89 -37.11
C GLU A 125 27.08 -23.62 -36.37
N GLU A 126 27.50 -24.63 -37.08
CA GLU A 126 28.46 -25.68 -36.78
C GLU A 126 29.90 -25.17 -36.97
N ALA A 127 30.77 -25.76 -36.20
CA ALA A 127 32.18 -26.02 -36.48
C ALA A 127 33.18 -24.87 -36.28
N ALA A 128 34.18 -25.03 -35.57
CA ALA A 128 35.14 -26.01 -35.14
C ALA A 128 36.37 -25.27 -34.58
N PRO A 129 37.37 -25.96 -34.08
CA PRO A 129 38.15 -25.51 -32.95
C PRO A 129 39.50 -24.94 -33.34
N GLU A 130 40.10 -24.16 -32.50
CA GLU A 130 41.56 -24.20 -32.34
C GLU A 130 42.07 -23.27 -31.23
N GLU A 131 42.84 -23.94 -30.35
CA GLU A 131 43.99 -23.48 -29.60
C GLU A 131 43.83 -22.41 -28.49
N ALA A 132 44.06 -22.92 -27.30
CA ALA A 132 44.70 -22.21 -26.21
C ALA A 132 46.17 -21.85 -26.60
N PRO A 133 46.86 -20.92 -25.93
CA PRO A 133 47.12 -21.03 -24.52
C PRO A 133 47.21 -19.71 -23.69
N ALA A 134 47.05 -19.91 -22.42
CA ALA A 134 47.85 -19.46 -21.27
C ALA A 134 48.13 -17.98 -21.00
N GLU A 135 48.10 -17.78 -19.72
CA GLU A 135 48.78 -16.75 -18.91
C GLU A 135 48.05 -15.40 -18.84
N GLU A 136 47.83 -14.87 -17.76
CA GLU A 136 48.28 -14.80 -16.40
C GLU A 136 47.61 -13.62 -15.71
N GLU A 137 47.38 -13.84 -14.46
CA GLU A 137 47.52 -12.86 -13.38
C GLU A 137 46.58 -11.71 -13.22
N ALA A 138 45.91 -11.87 -12.12
CA ALA A 138 45.99 -10.99 -10.95
C ALA A 138 45.40 -9.59 -11.08
N CYS A 139 44.49 -9.33 -10.28
CA CYS A 139 44.54 -8.22 -9.32
C CYS A 139 43.23 -8.12 -8.56
N LEU A 140 43.27 -8.57 -7.35
CA LEU A 140 43.27 -7.76 -6.13
C LEU A 140 41.93 -7.15 -5.80
N LEU A 141 41.26 -7.80 -4.85
CA LEU A 141 41.24 -7.32 -3.49
C LEU A 141 41.14 -5.80 -3.35
N TYR A 142 39.93 -5.36 -3.06
CA TYR A 142 39.78 -4.17 -2.25
C TYR A 142 38.84 -4.47 -1.07
N THR A 143 39.48 -5.03 -0.04
CA THR A 143 39.06 -4.89 1.34
C THR A 143 39.73 -3.65 1.91
N SER A 144 39.00 -2.74 2.46
CA SER A 144 39.45 -1.87 3.53
C SER A 144 38.19 -1.45 4.30
N ASP A 145 37.94 -2.02 5.36
CA ASP A 145 38.38 -1.87 6.73
C ASP A 145 38.96 -0.48 7.03
N ALA A 146 38.18 0.26 7.77
CA ALA A 146 38.63 1.31 8.65
C ALA A 146 37.56 1.54 9.72
N ALA A 147 37.66 0.80 10.79
CA ALA A 147 37.33 1.29 12.11
C ALA A 147 38.38 2.36 12.49
N ASP A 148 37.91 3.42 13.11
CA ASP A 148 38.56 4.18 14.18
C ASP A 148 37.57 5.24 14.63
N ASP A 149 37.01 5.07 15.81
CA ASP A 149 37.43 5.68 17.06
C ASP A 149 37.87 7.14 16.93
N VAL A 150 37.09 8.02 17.55
CA VAL A 150 37.64 9.02 18.50
C VAL A 150 36.48 9.63 19.32
N GLU A 151 36.59 9.46 20.61
CA GLU A 151 36.00 10.25 21.68
C GLU A 151 36.27 11.77 21.51
N CYS A 152 35.26 12.55 21.78
CA CYS A 152 35.28 13.67 22.71
C CYS A 152 33.89 14.21 22.93
#